data_e43972c86a7a6c3114bf6eb09815e681
#
_entry.id   e43972c86a7a6c3114bf6eb09815e681
#
_cell.length_a   1.000
_cell.length_b   1.000
_cell.length_c   1.000
_cell.angle_alpha   90.00
_cell.angle_beta   90.00
_cell.angle_gamma   90.00
#
_symmetry.space_group_name_H-M   'P 1'
#
loop_
_entity.id
_entity.type
_entity.pdbx_description
1 polymer ?
#
loop_
_entity_poly.entity_id
_entity_poly.type
_entity_poly.pdbx_seq_one_letter_code
_entity_poly.pdbx_strand_id
1 'polypeptide(L)'
;MAEMNITKTDVDEVRPIKIKDSVDGREYTLEFDKKSVRFADARGFALEDVDRYPMSKMYELFWYAFRMHHPSVSLEKAERIFDGIGQLPEGFIQRLAALYTKPFMGFTEGDEENPTTIVEM
;
A
#
# COMPACT_ATOMS: atom_id res chain seq x y z
N MET A 1 14.91 -9.90 8.32
CA MET A 1 14.12 -9.91 7.08
C MET A 1 14.97 -9.38 5.94
N ALA A 2 14.82 -10.00 4.79
CA ALA A 2 15.58 -9.57 3.64
C ALA A 2 15.13 -8.16 3.21
N GLU A 3 16.06 -7.41 2.65
CA GLU A 3 15.79 -6.10 2.13
C GLU A 3 14.75 -6.17 1.01
N MET A 4 13.76 -5.30 1.04
CA MET A 4 12.78 -5.25 -0.03
C MET A 4 13.38 -4.60 -1.27
N ASN A 5 13.45 -5.38 -2.34
CA ASN A 5 14.06 -4.95 -3.58
C ASN A 5 12.96 -4.86 -4.66
N ILE A 6 12.44 -3.65 -4.86
CA ILE A 6 11.33 -3.41 -5.77
C ILE A 6 11.86 -2.78 -7.05
N THR A 7 11.64 -3.44 -8.18
CA THR A 7 12.03 -2.91 -9.48
C THR A 7 10.85 -2.22 -10.15
N LYS A 8 11.13 -1.44 -11.18
CA LYS A 8 10.06 -0.79 -11.96
C LYS A 8 9.11 -1.82 -12.56
N THR A 9 9.65 -2.93 -13.05
CA THR A 9 8.82 -3.99 -13.63
C THR A 9 7.85 -4.56 -12.60
N ASP A 10 8.35 -4.82 -11.39
CA ASP A 10 7.51 -5.35 -10.31
C ASP A 10 6.38 -4.37 -9.98
N VAL A 11 6.71 -3.07 -9.93
CA VAL A 11 5.71 -2.04 -9.60
C VAL A 11 4.67 -1.91 -10.68
N ASP A 12 5.10 -1.85 -11.95
CA ASP A 12 4.18 -1.65 -13.07
C ASP A 12 3.19 -2.79 -13.23
N GLU A 13 3.60 -4.01 -12.89
CA GLU A 13 2.78 -5.20 -13.07
C GLU A 13 1.99 -5.59 -11.83
N VAL A 14 2.21 -4.90 -10.72
CA VAL A 14 1.55 -5.28 -9.48
C VAL A 14 0.06 -4.98 -9.53
N ARG A 15 -0.73 -5.93 -9.06
CA ARG A 15 -2.18 -5.82 -9.03
C ARG A 15 -2.66 -5.59 -7.62
N PRO A 16 -3.83 -4.93 -7.47
CA PRO A 16 -4.43 -4.79 -6.15
C PRO A 16 -4.61 -6.14 -5.47
N ILE A 17 -4.61 -6.11 -4.15
CA ILE A 17 -4.85 -7.31 -3.35
C ILE A 17 -6.31 -7.29 -2.91
N LYS A 18 -7.00 -8.41 -3.08
CA LYS A 18 -8.37 -8.54 -2.61
C LYS A 18 -8.42 -9.49 -1.44
N ILE A 19 -9.09 -9.07 -0.39
CA ILE A 19 -9.26 -9.89 0.82
C ILE A 19 -10.72 -9.95 1.19
N LYS A 20 -11.08 -10.97 1.94
CA LYS A 20 -12.43 -11.10 2.47
C LYS A 20 -12.36 -11.23 3.97
N ASP A 21 -13.11 -10.38 4.68
CA ASP A 21 -13.20 -10.43 6.12
C ASP A 21 -14.32 -11.41 6.49
N SER A 22 -13.98 -12.52 7.14
CA SER A 22 -14.96 -13.52 7.49
C SER A 22 -15.91 -13.06 8.61
N VAL A 23 -15.53 -12.01 9.32
CA VAL A 23 -16.40 -11.50 10.41
C VAL A 23 -17.58 -10.71 9.83
N ASP A 24 -17.34 -9.79 8.91
CA ASP A 24 -18.43 -9.01 8.31
C ASP A 24 -18.83 -9.51 6.92
N GLY A 25 -18.13 -10.49 6.37
CA GLY A 25 -18.45 -11.08 5.08
C GLY A 25 -18.14 -10.19 3.88
N ARG A 26 -17.46 -9.07 4.07
CA ARG A 26 -17.21 -8.11 3.02
C ARG A 26 -15.85 -8.34 2.38
N GLU A 27 -15.77 -8.01 1.09
CA GLU A 27 -14.51 -8.00 0.38
C GLU A 27 -13.94 -6.60 0.37
N TYR A 28 -12.62 -6.53 0.48
CA TYR A 28 -11.90 -5.27 0.45
C TYR A 28 -10.79 -5.34 -0.60
N THR A 29 -10.55 -4.20 -1.25
CA THR A 29 -9.48 -4.06 -2.22
C THR A 29 -8.39 -3.20 -1.62
N LEU A 30 -7.18 -3.73 -1.56
CA LEU A 30 -6.01 -3.03 -1.04
C LEU A 30 -5.23 -2.49 -2.22
N GLU A 31 -5.05 -1.18 -2.23
CA GLU A 31 -4.39 -0.50 -3.32
C GLU A 31 -3.97 0.89 -2.84
N PHE A 32 -3.03 1.51 -3.56
CA PHE A 32 -2.61 2.87 -3.25
C PHE A 32 -2.71 3.74 -4.48
N ASP A 33 -3.06 5.01 -4.26
CA ASP A 33 -2.98 6.07 -5.25
C ASP A 33 -2.14 7.20 -4.64
N LYS A 34 -1.91 8.26 -5.40
CA LYS A 34 -1.11 9.39 -4.91
C LYS A 34 -1.72 9.99 -3.65
N LYS A 35 -3.04 10.03 -3.58
CA LYS A 35 -3.74 10.62 -2.44
C LYS A 35 -3.56 9.80 -1.18
N SER A 36 -3.67 8.48 -1.27
CA SER A 36 -3.52 7.63 -0.10
C SER A 36 -2.06 7.55 0.37
N VAL A 37 -1.11 7.55 -0.57
CA VAL A 37 0.31 7.61 -0.21
C VAL A 37 0.61 8.92 0.50
N ARG A 38 0.09 10.04 0.00
CA ARG A 38 0.30 11.34 0.61
C ARG A 38 -0.33 11.41 2.00
N PHE A 39 -1.47 10.76 2.19
CA PHE A 39 -2.08 10.67 3.52
C PHE A 39 -1.16 9.97 4.51
N ALA A 40 -0.59 8.84 4.10
CA ALA A 40 0.32 8.08 4.95
C ALA A 40 1.59 8.88 5.27
N ASP A 41 2.16 9.52 4.24
CA ASP A 41 3.36 10.32 4.38
C ASP A 41 3.14 11.48 5.36
N ALA A 42 1.99 12.14 5.27
CA ALA A 42 1.67 13.26 6.14
C ALA A 42 1.52 12.83 7.60
N ARG A 43 1.28 11.55 7.85
CA ARG A 43 1.19 11.00 9.19
C ARG A 43 2.53 10.46 9.69
N GLY A 44 3.59 10.66 8.91
CA GLY A 44 4.93 10.24 9.31
C GLY A 44 5.29 8.81 8.94
N PHE A 45 4.49 8.16 8.11
CA PHE A 45 4.81 6.80 7.68
C PHE A 45 5.90 6.81 6.62
N ALA A 46 6.89 5.93 6.78
CA ALA A 46 7.94 5.73 5.79
C ALA A 46 8.04 4.24 5.47
N LEU A 47 8.03 3.89 4.20
CA LEU A 47 8.03 2.49 3.78
C LEU A 47 9.27 1.74 4.26
N GLU A 48 10.43 2.39 4.28
CA GLU A 48 11.66 1.77 4.77
C GLU A 48 11.61 1.37 6.24
N ASP A 49 10.69 1.96 7.00
CA ASP A 49 10.54 1.61 8.42
C ASP A 49 9.89 0.24 8.61
N VAL A 50 9.27 -0.31 7.57
CA VAL A 50 8.63 -1.65 7.66
C VAL A 50 9.67 -2.71 8.00
N ASP A 51 10.85 -2.64 7.39
CA ASP A 51 11.92 -3.59 7.70
C ASP A 51 12.53 -3.35 9.08
N ARG A 52 12.54 -2.09 9.51
CA ARG A 52 13.15 -1.71 10.79
C ARG A 52 12.24 -2.02 11.98
N TYR A 53 10.95 -1.80 11.82
CA TYR A 53 9.96 -1.96 12.89
C TYR A 53 8.75 -2.76 12.38
N PRO A 54 8.96 -4.06 12.01
CA PRO A 54 7.89 -4.79 11.34
C PRO A 54 6.62 -4.98 12.17
N MET A 55 6.76 -5.12 13.50
CA MET A 55 5.58 -5.39 14.32
C MET A 55 4.56 -4.25 14.33
N SER A 56 5.01 -3.01 14.14
CA SER A 56 4.07 -1.88 14.10
C SER A 56 3.84 -1.39 12.68
N LYS A 57 4.89 -1.37 11.86
CA LYS A 57 4.78 -0.75 10.54
C LYS A 57 4.06 -1.60 9.51
N MET A 58 4.07 -2.92 9.67
CA MET A 58 3.26 -3.76 8.79
C MET A 58 1.77 -3.50 8.97
N TYR A 59 1.32 -3.32 10.23
CA TYR A 59 -0.07 -2.97 10.49
C TYR A 59 -0.43 -1.63 9.89
N GLU A 60 0.47 -0.64 9.98
CA GLU A 60 0.22 0.66 9.39
C GLU A 60 0.13 0.58 7.87
N LEU A 61 1.07 -0.10 7.24
CA LEU A 61 1.06 -0.26 5.78
C LEU A 61 -0.23 -0.92 5.32
N PHE A 62 -0.65 -1.97 6.03
CA PHE A 62 -1.88 -2.67 5.73
C PHE A 62 -3.09 -1.74 5.85
N TRP A 63 -3.15 -0.95 6.91
CA TRP A 63 -4.25 -0.01 7.11
C TRP A 63 -4.31 1.04 6.01
N TYR A 64 -3.17 1.64 5.67
CA TYR A 64 -3.14 2.66 4.62
C TYR A 64 -3.59 2.11 3.28
N ALA A 65 -3.40 0.81 3.04
CA ALA A 65 -3.80 0.18 1.79
C ALA A 65 -5.31 0.11 1.60
N PHE A 66 -6.10 0.25 2.65
CA PHE A 66 -7.56 0.32 2.55
C PHE A 66 -8.04 1.67 2.05
N ARG A 67 -7.28 2.72 2.28
CA ARG A 67 -7.79 4.09 2.17
C ARG A 67 -8.31 4.47 0.79
N MET A 68 -7.66 4.00 -0.26
CA MET A 68 -8.07 4.36 -1.62
C MET A 68 -9.52 3.96 -1.91
N HIS A 69 -9.89 2.76 -1.54
CA HIS A 69 -11.23 2.22 -1.84
C HIS A 69 -12.16 2.19 -0.64
N HIS A 70 -11.62 2.21 0.57
CA HIS A 70 -12.40 2.03 1.79
C HIS A 70 -11.91 3.02 2.87
N PRO A 71 -12.12 4.33 2.66
CA PRO A 71 -11.54 5.33 3.56
C PRO A 71 -12.14 5.33 4.96
N SER A 72 -13.27 4.65 5.16
CA SER A 72 -13.90 4.60 6.48
C SER A 72 -13.39 3.46 7.36
N VAL A 73 -12.51 2.59 6.85
CA VAL A 73 -11.96 1.51 7.65
C VAL A 73 -10.99 2.10 8.68
N SER A 74 -11.26 1.83 9.95
CA SER A 74 -10.42 2.33 11.04
C SER A 74 -9.16 1.49 11.19
N LEU A 75 -8.17 2.07 11.87
CA LEU A 75 -6.95 1.34 12.18
C LEU A 75 -7.27 0.08 13.01
N GLU A 76 -8.18 0.20 13.99
CA GLU A 76 -8.56 -0.93 14.82
C GLU A 76 -9.14 -2.07 13.98
N LYS A 77 -10.00 -1.74 13.04
CA LYS A 77 -10.60 -2.75 12.17
C LYS A 77 -9.54 -3.39 11.28
N ALA A 78 -8.65 -2.58 10.72
CA ALA A 78 -7.57 -3.11 9.88
C ALA A 78 -6.66 -4.05 10.68
N GLU A 79 -6.34 -3.67 11.91
CA GLU A 79 -5.52 -4.52 12.78
C GLU A 79 -6.20 -5.86 13.05
N ARG A 80 -7.51 -5.82 13.34
CA ARG A 80 -8.27 -7.06 13.56
C ARG A 80 -8.26 -7.95 12.33
N ILE A 81 -8.45 -7.35 11.16
CA ILE A 81 -8.45 -8.10 9.90
C ILE A 81 -7.06 -8.71 9.65
N PHE A 82 -6.01 -7.92 9.86
CA PHE A 82 -4.64 -8.38 9.66
C PHE A 82 -4.32 -9.57 10.56
N ASP A 83 -4.67 -9.46 11.84
CA ASP A 83 -4.46 -10.56 12.79
C ASP A 83 -5.26 -11.79 12.40
N GLY A 84 -6.42 -11.59 11.81
CA GLY A 84 -7.29 -12.68 11.39
C GLY A 84 -6.80 -13.43 10.15
N ILE A 85 -5.84 -12.89 9.43
CA ILE A 85 -5.29 -13.59 8.28
C ILE A 85 -4.51 -14.82 8.74
N GLY A 86 -3.89 -14.72 9.91
CA GLY A 86 -3.06 -15.80 10.41
C GLY A 86 -1.72 -15.81 9.70
N GLN A 87 -1.42 -16.88 8.96
CA GLN A 87 -0.16 -16.96 8.23
C GLN A 87 -0.28 -16.16 6.93
N LEU A 88 0.60 -15.18 6.74
CA LEU A 88 0.59 -14.36 5.53
C LEU A 88 1.09 -15.18 4.32
N PRO A 89 0.43 -15.03 3.17
CA PRO A 89 0.96 -15.64 1.94
C PRO A 89 2.35 -15.12 1.62
N GLU A 90 3.16 -15.98 0.98
CA GLU A 90 4.47 -15.56 0.54
C GLU A 90 4.36 -14.36 -0.40
N GLY A 91 5.20 -13.35 -0.14
CA GLY A 91 5.21 -12.15 -0.99
C GLY A 91 4.15 -11.13 -0.67
N PHE A 92 3.32 -11.36 0.35
CA PHE A 92 2.22 -10.45 0.67
C PHE A 92 2.71 -9.04 1.01
N ILE A 93 3.68 -8.94 1.90
CA ILE A 93 4.21 -7.64 2.33
C ILE A 93 4.95 -6.96 1.18
N GLN A 94 5.70 -7.75 0.39
CA GLN A 94 6.40 -7.21 -0.78
C GLN A 94 5.41 -6.63 -1.79
N ARG A 95 4.27 -7.27 -1.95
CA ARG A 95 3.24 -6.78 -2.86
C ARG A 95 2.59 -5.50 -2.35
N LEU A 96 2.33 -5.42 -1.04
CA LEU A 96 1.85 -4.18 -0.43
C LEU A 96 2.84 -3.04 -0.63
N ALA A 97 4.14 -3.34 -0.44
CA ALA A 97 5.18 -2.33 -0.63
C ALA A 97 5.25 -1.87 -2.08
N ALA A 98 5.09 -2.80 -3.03
CA ALA A 98 5.07 -2.46 -4.45
C ALA A 98 3.87 -1.59 -4.80
N LEU A 99 2.70 -1.90 -4.23
CA LEU A 99 1.50 -1.09 -4.43
C LEU A 99 1.70 0.33 -3.88
N TYR A 100 2.38 0.45 -2.75
CA TYR A 100 2.68 1.75 -2.15
C TYR A 100 3.63 2.56 -3.05
N THR A 101 4.57 1.89 -3.68
CA THR A 101 5.60 2.53 -4.50
C THR A 101 5.08 2.95 -5.88
N LYS A 102 4.10 2.24 -6.40
CA LYS A 102 3.61 2.45 -7.75
C LYS A 102 3.17 3.90 -8.05
N PRO A 103 2.38 4.57 -7.18
CA PRO A 103 2.02 5.96 -7.44
C PRO A 103 3.22 6.90 -7.47
N PHE A 104 4.25 6.60 -6.68
CA PHE A 104 5.48 7.39 -6.66
C PHE A 104 6.23 7.27 -7.98
N MET A 105 6.25 6.08 -8.56
CA MET A 105 6.93 5.88 -9.85
C MET A 105 6.34 6.76 -10.94
N GLY A 106 5.03 7.05 -10.87
CA GLY A 106 4.39 7.95 -11.80
C GLY A 106 4.94 9.36 -11.77
N PHE A 107 5.51 9.80 -10.65
CA PHE A 107 6.15 11.11 -10.57
C PHE A 107 7.53 11.11 -11.19
N THR A 108 8.24 10.01 -11.11
CA THR A 108 9.64 9.94 -11.52
C THR A 108 9.83 9.46 -12.95
N GLU A 109 8.92 8.62 -13.45
CA GLU A 109 9.05 8.03 -14.79
C GLU A 109 8.45 8.90 -15.88
N GLY A 110 7.40 9.66 -15.56
CA GLY A 110 6.82 10.60 -16.51
C GLY A 110 6.28 10.00 -17.78
N ASP A 111 5.90 8.74 -17.75
CA ASP A 111 5.45 8.02 -18.94
C ASP A 111 3.93 7.97 -19.07
N GLU A 112 3.21 8.63 -18.19
CA GLU A 112 1.76 8.54 -18.16
C GLU A 112 1.10 9.75 -18.78
N GLU A 113 -0.10 9.54 -19.30
CA GLU A 113 -0.93 10.62 -19.77
C GLU A 113 -1.54 11.31 -18.58
N ASN A 114 -0.99 12.43 -18.21
CA ASN A 114 -1.51 13.20 -17.08
C ASN A 114 -2.32 14.38 -17.60
N PRO A 115 -3.44 14.68 -16.93
CA PRO A 115 -4.27 15.83 -17.35
C PRO A 115 -3.58 17.16 -17.16
N THR A 116 -2.54 17.21 -16.32
CA THR A 116 -1.79 18.44 -16.09
C THR A 116 -0.39 18.29 -16.65
N THR A 117 0.00 19.23 -17.51
CA THR A 117 1.31 19.25 -18.12
C THR A 117 2.08 20.47 -17.62
N ILE A 118 3.34 20.28 -17.29
CA ILE A 118 4.21 21.40 -16.93
C ILE A 118 4.66 22.03 -18.23
N VAL A 119 4.24 23.28 -18.46
CA VAL A 119 4.55 23.99 -19.70
C VAL A 119 5.90 24.69 -19.62
N GLU A 120 6.24 25.24 -18.46
CA GLU A 120 7.46 25.99 -18.31
C GLU A 120 7.93 26.00 -16.87
N MET A 121 9.21 25.91 -16.69
CA MET A 121 9.87 26.07 -15.42
C MET A 121 10.84 27.25 -15.48
#